data_41f971d6973b73a2372290a0cf868419
#
_entry.id   41f971d6973b73a2372290a0cf868419
#
_cell.length_a   1.000
_cell.length_b   1.000
_cell.length_c   1.000
_cell.angle_alpha   90.00
_cell.angle_beta   90.00
_cell.angle_gamma   90.00
#
_symmetry.space_group_name_H-M   'P 1'
#
loop_
_entity.id
_entity.type
_entity.pdbx_description
1 polymer ?
#
loop_
_entity_poly.entity_id
_entity_poly.type
_entity_poly.pdbx_seq_one_letter_code
_entity_poly.pdbx_strand_id
1 'polypeptide(L)'
;MARPKSATHDLKREEILDTAAQCFARTSYAAVSVNDIAAALSTSKARLYHYYPSKEAILFDLLDRYTLRLLAVIGQTEAAAQRQRLSEREALHELVRNFLAEYETSATRHVALLHDTQFLGDAQRELILNRQRDVVSAFTRFLRRAYPDRLTALNQTAITMMLMGMINWTFTWLQPGGAMSYADFAGLVIAMLERGLGGVVPS
;
A
#
# COMPACT_ATOMS: atom_id res chain seq x y z
N MET A 1 -8.40 -30.32 18.77
CA MET A 1 -8.05 -28.98 19.27
C MET A 1 -6.62 -28.63 18.85
N ALA A 2 -6.42 -28.01 17.67
CA ALA A 2 -5.10 -27.65 17.12
C ALA A 2 -5.02 -26.16 16.79
N ARG A 3 -5.34 -25.26 17.73
CA ARG A 3 -5.44 -23.82 17.48
C ARG A 3 -4.38 -22.90 18.10
N PRO A 4 -3.59 -23.22 19.13
CA PRO A 4 -2.65 -22.26 19.68
C PRO A 4 -1.36 -22.06 18.87
N LYS A 5 -0.85 -23.11 18.22
CA LYS A 5 0.43 -23.05 17.47
C LYS A 5 0.35 -22.19 16.18
N SER A 6 -0.75 -22.23 15.45
CA SER A 6 -0.94 -21.48 14.21
C SER A 6 -1.00 -19.98 14.46
N ALA A 7 -1.83 -19.51 15.40
CA ALA A 7 -1.98 -18.09 15.69
C ALA A 7 -0.68 -17.44 16.23
N THR A 8 0.03 -18.14 17.12
CA THR A 8 1.31 -17.66 17.67
C THR A 8 2.40 -17.61 16.60
N HIS A 9 2.40 -18.58 15.66
CA HIS A 9 3.34 -18.61 14.55
C HIS A 9 3.10 -17.43 13.60
N ASP A 10 1.84 -17.15 13.27
CA ASP A 10 1.49 -16.04 12.38
C ASP A 10 1.78 -14.67 13.02
N LEU A 11 1.50 -14.49 14.31
CA LEU A 11 1.89 -13.26 15.04
C LEU A 11 3.40 -13.04 15.02
N LYS A 12 4.19 -14.13 15.16
CA LYS A 12 5.65 -14.01 15.11
C LYS A 12 6.15 -13.69 13.69
N ARG A 13 5.49 -14.18 12.65
CA ARG A 13 5.80 -13.79 11.27
C ARG A 13 5.52 -12.31 11.05
N GLU A 14 4.38 -11.78 11.50
CA GLU A 14 4.07 -10.35 11.39
C GLU A 14 5.12 -9.49 12.11
N GLU A 15 5.52 -9.85 13.34
CA GLU A 15 6.58 -9.16 14.07
C GLU A 15 7.91 -9.13 13.31
N ILE A 16 8.27 -10.24 12.65
CA ILE A 16 9.47 -10.32 11.79
C ILE A 16 9.32 -9.38 10.60
N LEU A 17 8.16 -9.38 9.93
CA LEU A 17 7.90 -8.56 8.76
C LEU A 17 7.92 -7.06 9.11
N ASP A 18 7.31 -6.65 10.22
CA ASP A 18 7.32 -5.25 10.67
C ASP A 18 8.73 -4.77 10.99
N THR A 19 9.51 -5.59 11.71
CA THR A 19 10.90 -5.26 12.01
C THR A 19 11.76 -5.21 10.75
N ALA A 20 11.59 -6.14 9.83
CA ALA A 20 12.29 -6.13 8.56
C ALA A 20 11.96 -4.89 7.73
N ALA A 21 10.66 -4.51 7.64
CA ALA A 21 10.22 -3.29 6.96
C ALA A 21 10.86 -2.03 7.56
N GLN A 22 10.95 -1.93 8.89
CA GLN A 22 11.63 -0.82 9.57
C GLN A 22 13.13 -0.79 9.26
N CYS A 23 13.81 -1.95 9.25
CA CYS A 23 15.22 -2.04 8.89
C CYS A 23 15.44 -1.61 7.43
N PHE A 24 14.64 -2.10 6.49
CA PHE A 24 14.73 -1.76 5.07
C PHE A 24 14.46 -0.26 4.83
N ALA A 25 13.42 0.30 5.44
CA ALA A 25 13.08 1.72 5.30
C ALA A 25 14.17 2.65 5.85
N ARG A 26 14.86 2.24 6.95
CA ARG A 26 15.86 3.06 7.60
C ARG A 26 17.20 3.07 6.87
N THR A 27 17.62 1.97 6.27
CA THR A 27 18.97 1.81 5.71
C THR A 27 18.95 1.47 4.21
N SER A 28 18.23 0.53 3.78
CA SER A 28 17.84 -0.04 2.48
C SER A 28 17.84 -1.57 2.54
N TYR A 29 17.09 -2.23 1.69
CA TYR A 29 17.13 -3.69 1.58
C TYR A 29 18.54 -4.22 1.30
N ALA A 30 19.28 -3.58 0.41
CA ALA A 30 20.62 -4.05 0.01
C ALA A 30 21.60 -4.09 1.19
N ALA A 31 21.59 -3.06 2.04
CA ALA A 31 22.51 -2.90 3.17
C ALA A 31 22.15 -3.75 4.38
N VAL A 32 20.87 -4.08 4.60
CA VAL A 32 20.40 -4.86 5.74
C VAL A 32 20.72 -6.34 5.57
N SER A 33 21.32 -6.95 6.60
CA SER A 33 21.54 -8.41 6.68
C SER A 33 20.47 -9.09 7.52
N VAL A 34 20.38 -10.44 7.41
CA VAL A 34 19.51 -11.25 8.29
C VAL A 34 19.94 -11.14 9.76
N ASN A 35 21.24 -10.88 10.01
CA ASN A 35 21.75 -10.64 11.38
C ASN A 35 21.20 -9.35 11.97
N ASP A 36 21.09 -8.28 11.16
CA ASP A 36 20.56 -6.98 11.61
C ASP A 36 19.09 -7.09 12.00
N ILE A 37 18.30 -7.82 11.21
CA ILE A 37 16.88 -8.10 11.52
C ILE A 37 16.79 -8.95 12.81
N ALA A 38 17.64 -9.98 12.97
CA ALA A 38 17.65 -10.82 14.15
C ALA A 38 18.04 -10.02 15.43
N ALA A 39 19.02 -9.14 15.30
CA ALA A 39 19.44 -8.24 16.40
C ALA A 39 18.30 -7.28 16.78
N ALA A 40 17.63 -6.66 15.81
CA ALA A 40 16.50 -5.76 16.04
C ALA A 40 15.32 -6.47 16.73
N LEU A 41 15.12 -7.78 16.47
CA LEU A 41 14.12 -8.63 17.12
C LEU A 41 14.59 -9.20 18.46
N SER A 42 15.82 -8.91 18.93
CA SER A 42 16.42 -9.54 20.11
C SER A 42 16.36 -11.07 20.04
N THR A 43 16.63 -11.65 18.85
CA THR A 43 16.58 -13.09 18.58
C THR A 43 17.85 -13.58 17.88
N SER A 44 17.99 -14.90 17.71
CA SER A 44 19.11 -15.48 16.98
C SER A 44 18.80 -15.60 15.48
N LYS A 45 19.86 -15.51 14.65
CA LYS A 45 19.79 -15.79 13.19
C LYS A 45 19.19 -17.17 12.90
N ALA A 46 19.58 -18.19 13.70
CA ALA A 46 19.03 -19.56 13.54
C ALA A 46 17.51 -19.59 13.74
N ARG A 47 17.01 -18.83 14.73
CA ARG A 47 15.57 -18.75 14.97
C ARG A 47 14.83 -18.01 13.83
N LEU A 48 15.46 -17.00 13.23
CA LEU A 48 14.89 -16.29 12.08
C LEU A 48 14.79 -17.24 10.86
N TYR A 49 15.84 -18.04 10.60
CA TYR A 49 15.82 -19.02 9.52
C TYR A 49 14.78 -20.14 9.70
N HIS A 50 14.30 -20.36 10.92
CA HIS A 50 13.18 -21.26 11.15
C HIS A 50 11.86 -20.73 10.55
N TYR A 51 11.71 -19.41 10.42
CA TYR A 51 10.53 -18.77 9.81
C TYR A 51 10.71 -18.46 8.33
N TYR A 52 11.92 -18.05 7.93
CA TYR A 52 12.21 -17.61 6.57
C TYR A 52 13.57 -18.13 6.10
N PRO A 53 13.63 -18.84 4.97
CA PRO A 53 14.87 -19.44 4.50
C PRO A 53 15.90 -18.40 3.99
N SER A 54 15.47 -17.17 3.69
CA SER A 54 16.34 -16.11 3.17
C SER A 54 15.77 -14.72 3.45
N LYS A 55 16.61 -13.68 3.27
CA LYS A 55 16.17 -12.29 3.32
C LYS A 55 15.15 -11.97 2.21
N GLU A 56 15.33 -12.56 1.03
CA GLU A 56 14.41 -12.42 -0.09
C GLU A 56 13.02 -13.01 0.25
N ALA A 57 12.96 -14.16 0.96
CA ALA A 57 11.71 -14.74 1.42
C ALA A 57 10.98 -13.84 2.42
N ILE A 58 11.72 -13.09 3.27
CA ILE A 58 11.14 -12.08 4.15
C ILE A 58 10.57 -10.92 3.31
N LEU A 59 11.34 -10.41 2.36
CA LEU A 59 10.89 -9.32 1.48
C LEU A 59 9.64 -9.73 0.69
N PHE A 60 9.65 -10.92 0.11
CA PHE A 60 8.51 -11.39 -0.65
C PHE A 60 7.25 -11.49 0.20
N ASP A 61 7.29 -12.14 1.38
CA ASP A 61 6.11 -12.26 2.27
C ASP A 61 5.63 -10.89 2.76
N LEU A 62 6.56 -9.96 3.03
CA LEU A 62 6.25 -8.57 3.36
C LEU A 62 5.42 -7.89 2.26
N LEU A 63 5.90 -7.94 1.02
CA LEU A 63 5.28 -7.29 -0.12
C LEU A 63 4.01 -8.01 -0.58
N ASP A 64 3.99 -9.35 -0.49
CA ASP A 64 2.84 -10.19 -0.78
C ASP A 64 1.65 -9.82 0.13
N ARG A 65 1.87 -9.83 1.45
CA ARG A 65 0.83 -9.47 2.44
C ARG A 65 0.39 -8.01 2.29
N TYR A 66 1.33 -7.11 2.08
CA TYR A 66 1.02 -5.70 1.95
C TYR A 66 0.19 -5.39 0.69
N THR A 67 0.55 -5.96 -0.46
CA THR A 67 -0.24 -5.78 -1.69
C THR A 67 -1.62 -6.42 -1.60
N LEU A 68 -1.76 -7.58 -0.96
CA LEU A 68 -3.06 -8.18 -0.64
C LEU A 68 -3.90 -7.27 0.29
N ARG A 69 -3.25 -6.61 1.25
CA ARG A 69 -3.90 -5.65 2.13
C ARG A 69 -4.46 -4.45 1.35
N LEU A 70 -3.67 -3.88 0.42
CA LEU A 70 -4.14 -2.80 -0.44
C LEU A 70 -5.35 -3.21 -1.30
N LEU A 71 -5.33 -4.42 -1.86
CA LEU A 71 -6.49 -4.96 -2.59
C LEU A 71 -7.70 -5.19 -1.68
N ALA A 72 -7.48 -5.62 -0.44
CA ALA A 72 -8.55 -5.77 0.55
C ALA A 72 -9.19 -4.42 0.92
N VAL A 73 -8.40 -3.34 1.03
CA VAL A 73 -8.92 -1.97 1.25
C VAL A 73 -9.89 -1.59 0.12
N ILE A 74 -9.55 -1.88 -1.14
CA ILE A 74 -10.43 -1.63 -2.29
C ILE A 74 -11.74 -2.38 -2.15
N GLY A 75 -11.68 -3.70 -1.93
CA GLY A 75 -12.89 -4.53 -1.79
C GLY A 75 -13.77 -4.12 -0.61
N GLN A 76 -13.17 -3.76 0.52
CA GLN A 76 -13.89 -3.26 1.70
C GLN A 76 -14.57 -1.92 1.42
N THR A 77 -13.90 -1.02 0.68
CA THR A 77 -14.47 0.27 0.28
C THR A 77 -15.66 0.07 -0.67
N GLU A 78 -15.53 -0.79 -1.69
CA GLU A 78 -16.65 -1.12 -2.60
C GLU A 78 -17.85 -1.70 -1.84
N ALA A 79 -17.62 -2.66 -0.94
CA ALA A 79 -18.69 -3.25 -0.14
C ALA A 79 -19.33 -2.25 0.83
N ALA A 80 -18.55 -1.35 1.43
CA ALA A 80 -19.06 -0.30 2.30
C ALA A 80 -19.90 0.72 1.53
N ALA A 81 -19.42 1.17 0.35
CA ALA A 81 -20.14 2.09 -0.52
C ALA A 81 -21.49 1.53 -0.95
N GLN A 82 -21.56 0.25 -1.33
CA GLN A 82 -22.82 -0.42 -1.66
C GLN A 82 -23.79 -0.49 -0.46
N ARG A 83 -23.30 -0.89 0.72
CA ARG A 83 -24.15 -0.98 1.93
C ARG A 83 -24.71 0.38 2.35
N GLN A 84 -23.90 1.43 2.24
CA GLN A 84 -24.28 2.79 2.65
C GLN A 84 -24.95 3.58 1.52
N ARG A 85 -25.09 2.99 0.34
CA ARG A 85 -25.66 3.63 -0.86
C ARG A 85 -24.98 4.96 -1.22
N LEU A 86 -23.67 4.99 -1.10
CA LEU A 86 -22.88 6.16 -1.48
C LEU A 86 -22.97 6.41 -2.99
N SER A 87 -22.91 7.67 -3.38
CA SER A 87 -22.69 8.04 -4.78
C SER A 87 -21.30 7.59 -5.22
N GLU A 88 -21.07 7.47 -6.52
CA GLU A 88 -19.77 7.08 -7.08
C GLU A 88 -18.63 8.05 -6.69
N ARG A 89 -18.95 9.34 -6.51
CA ARG A 89 -17.98 10.34 -5.99
C ARG A 89 -17.65 10.10 -4.53
N GLU A 90 -18.65 9.88 -3.68
CA GLU A 90 -18.42 9.56 -2.28
C GLU A 90 -17.62 8.26 -2.12
N ALA A 91 -17.90 7.25 -2.94
CA ALA A 91 -17.15 6.00 -2.94
C ALA A 91 -15.65 6.22 -3.33
N LEU A 92 -15.37 7.09 -4.31
CA LEU A 92 -14.00 7.48 -4.66
C LEU A 92 -13.33 8.24 -3.51
N HIS A 93 -14.03 9.16 -2.85
CA HIS A 93 -13.50 9.90 -1.70
C HIS A 93 -13.16 8.95 -0.54
N GLU A 94 -14.02 7.97 -0.26
CA GLU A 94 -13.74 6.94 0.76
C GLU A 94 -12.52 6.08 0.36
N LEU A 95 -12.35 5.74 -0.92
CA LEU A 95 -11.17 5.02 -1.38
C LEU A 95 -9.88 5.82 -1.08
N VAL A 96 -9.86 7.12 -1.38
CA VAL A 96 -8.70 7.99 -1.09
C VAL A 96 -8.43 8.04 0.41
N ARG A 97 -9.46 8.23 1.24
CA ARG A 97 -9.30 8.26 2.71
C ARG A 97 -8.77 6.94 3.26
N ASN A 98 -9.34 5.83 2.82
CA ASN A 98 -8.96 4.50 3.30
C ASN A 98 -7.53 4.12 2.87
N PHE A 99 -7.09 4.52 1.69
CA PHE A 99 -5.71 4.31 1.24
C PHE A 99 -4.72 5.15 2.07
N LEU A 100 -5.01 6.41 2.32
CA LEU A 100 -4.14 7.26 3.13
C LEU A 100 -4.10 6.80 4.59
N ALA A 101 -5.20 6.33 5.15
CA ALA A 101 -5.23 5.71 6.48
C ALA A 101 -4.39 4.42 6.54
N GLU A 102 -4.42 3.59 5.48
CA GLU A 102 -3.55 2.41 5.38
C GLU A 102 -2.08 2.82 5.28
N TYR A 103 -1.75 3.87 4.52
CA TYR A 103 -0.37 4.37 4.39
C TYR A 103 0.18 4.93 5.71
N GLU A 104 -0.67 5.60 6.52
CA GLU A 104 -0.29 6.08 7.85
C GLU A 104 0.20 4.94 8.76
N THR A 105 -0.49 3.81 8.73
CA THR A 105 -0.17 2.65 9.59
C THR A 105 0.89 1.72 9.00
N SER A 106 1.10 1.76 7.68
CA SER A 106 1.96 0.84 6.93
C SER A 106 3.09 1.55 6.17
N ALA A 107 3.52 2.73 6.61
CA ALA A 107 4.47 3.58 5.88
C ALA A 107 5.77 2.84 5.48
N THR A 108 6.37 2.06 6.39
CA THR A 108 7.61 1.30 6.11
C THR A 108 7.40 0.19 5.09
N ARG A 109 6.24 -0.48 5.11
CA ARG A 109 5.86 -1.50 4.12
C ARG A 109 5.64 -0.86 2.75
N HIS A 110 5.05 0.35 2.72
CA HIS A 110 4.83 1.10 1.49
C HIS A 110 6.17 1.54 0.85
N VAL A 111 7.11 2.03 1.65
CA VAL A 111 8.48 2.35 1.19
C VAL A 111 9.15 1.11 0.57
N ALA A 112 9.10 -0.03 1.24
CA ALA A 112 9.65 -1.28 0.73
C ALA A 112 9.00 -1.69 -0.60
N LEU A 113 7.66 -1.52 -0.76
CA LEU A 113 6.97 -1.82 -2.01
C LEU A 113 7.47 -0.94 -3.16
N LEU A 114 7.71 0.34 -2.92
CA LEU A 114 8.14 1.28 -3.97
C LEU A 114 9.62 1.09 -4.38
N HIS A 115 10.48 0.71 -3.44
CA HIS A 115 11.92 0.70 -3.68
C HIS A 115 12.53 -0.71 -3.81
N ASP A 116 11.98 -1.70 -3.11
CA ASP A 116 12.67 -2.98 -2.92
C ASP A 116 12.12 -4.13 -3.78
N THR A 117 11.00 -3.93 -4.49
CA THR A 117 10.41 -4.93 -5.40
C THR A 117 11.42 -5.42 -6.45
N GLN A 118 12.37 -4.59 -6.85
CA GLN A 118 13.44 -4.94 -7.80
C GLN A 118 14.40 -6.05 -7.32
N PHE A 119 14.46 -6.31 -6.02
CA PHE A 119 15.32 -7.34 -5.42
C PHE A 119 14.67 -8.72 -5.33
N LEU A 120 13.43 -8.86 -5.76
CA LEU A 120 12.74 -10.15 -5.84
C LEU A 120 13.12 -10.89 -7.12
N GLY A 121 13.10 -12.23 -7.05
CA GLY A 121 13.19 -13.07 -8.24
C GLY A 121 12.03 -12.81 -9.21
N ASP A 122 12.24 -13.10 -10.50
CA ASP A 122 11.34 -12.68 -11.60
C ASP A 122 9.87 -13.06 -11.38
N ALA A 123 9.59 -14.29 -10.97
CA ALA A 123 8.20 -14.75 -10.76
C ALA A 123 7.51 -14.01 -9.61
N GLN A 124 8.22 -13.80 -8.50
CA GLN A 124 7.70 -13.09 -7.33
C GLN A 124 7.51 -11.60 -7.64
N ARG A 125 8.50 -11.01 -8.32
CA ARG A 125 8.44 -9.62 -8.77
C ARG A 125 7.24 -9.38 -9.69
N GLU A 126 7.01 -10.25 -10.67
CA GLU A 126 5.87 -10.11 -11.58
C GLU A 126 4.52 -10.23 -10.84
N LEU A 127 4.42 -11.13 -9.86
CA LEU A 127 3.23 -11.22 -9.01
C LEU A 127 2.94 -9.90 -8.27
N ILE A 128 3.96 -9.30 -7.66
CA ILE A 128 3.81 -8.03 -6.93
C ILE A 128 3.45 -6.89 -7.90
N LEU A 129 4.11 -6.81 -9.05
CA LEU A 129 3.82 -5.80 -10.08
C LEU A 129 2.39 -5.93 -10.63
N ASN A 130 1.90 -7.16 -10.84
CA ASN A 130 0.52 -7.38 -11.28
C ASN A 130 -0.48 -6.86 -10.25
N ARG A 131 -0.26 -7.10 -8.96
CA ARG A 131 -1.13 -6.57 -7.90
C ARG A 131 -1.09 -5.03 -7.83
N GLN A 132 0.07 -4.42 -8.06
CA GLN A 132 0.16 -2.96 -8.17
C GLN A 132 -0.66 -2.44 -9.37
N ARG A 133 -0.62 -3.14 -10.51
CA ARG A 133 -1.47 -2.82 -11.68
C ARG A 133 -2.95 -2.95 -11.34
N ASP A 134 -3.34 -3.97 -10.55
CA ASP A 134 -4.73 -4.15 -10.10
C ASP A 134 -5.19 -2.99 -9.20
N VAL A 135 -4.32 -2.51 -8.31
CA VAL A 135 -4.61 -1.31 -7.50
C VAL A 135 -4.84 -0.09 -8.39
N VAL A 136 -3.93 0.19 -9.32
CA VAL A 136 -4.07 1.31 -10.27
C VAL A 136 -5.35 1.17 -11.10
N SER A 137 -5.64 -0.03 -11.59
CA SER A 137 -6.85 -0.32 -12.36
C SER A 137 -8.13 -0.08 -11.54
N ALA A 138 -8.10 -0.39 -10.25
CA ALA A 138 -9.22 -0.11 -9.35
C ALA A 138 -9.45 1.41 -9.22
N PHE A 139 -8.41 2.20 -8.96
CA PHE A 139 -8.53 3.66 -8.93
C PHE A 139 -9.08 4.23 -10.24
N THR A 140 -8.62 3.71 -11.38
CA THR A 140 -9.15 4.10 -12.69
C THR A 140 -10.65 3.81 -12.79
N ARG A 141 -11.12 2.65 -12.32
CA ARG A 141 -12.55 2.30 -12.33
C ARG A 141 -13.38 3.25 -11.46
N PHE A 142 -12.92 3.56 -10.24
CA PHE A 142 -13.61 4.51 -9.37
C PHE A 142 -13.67 5.91 -9.98
N LEU A 143 -12.56 6.39 -10.55
CA LEU A 143 -12.51 7.68 -11.25
C LEU A 143 -13.49 7.73 -12.43
N ARG A 144 -13.53 6.68 -13.27
CA ARG A 144 -14.45 6.63 -14.42
C ARG A 144 -15.92 6.64 -14.01
N ARG A 145 -16.27 5.96 -12.91
CA ARG A 145 -17.64 5.98 -12.38
C ARG A 145 -17.99 7.35 -11.80
N ALA A 146 -17.06 7.96 -11.06
CA ALA A 146 -17.27 9.26 -10.43
C ALA A 146 -17.35 10.42 -11.45
N TYR A 147 -16.62 10.32 -12.56
CA TYR A 147 -16.49 11.39 -13.57
C TYR A 147 -16.57 10.84 -15.01
N PRO A 148 -17.71 10.23 -15.40
CA PRO A 148 -17.83 9.56 -16.71
C PRO A 148 -17.63 10.53 -17.88
N ASP A 149 -18.05 11.80 -17.72
CA ASP A 149 -17.97 12.82 -18.77
C ASP A 149 -16.60 13.51 -18.84
N ARG A 150 -15.66 13.20 -17.96
CA ARG A 150 -14.34 13.86 -17.87
C ARG A 150 -13.20 12.91 -18.21
N LEU A 151 -13.36 11.63 -17.94
CA LEU A 151 -12.34 10.60 -18.21
C LEU A 151 -12.61 9.94 -19.57
N THR A 152 -11.64 10.09 -20.45
CA THR A 152 -11.62 9.45 -21.77
C THR A 152 -10.53 8.36 -21.81
N ALA A 153 -10.51 7.54 -22.87
CA ALA A 153 -9.43 6.58 -23.07
C ALA A 153 -8.05 7.24 -23.15
N LEU A 154 -7.99 8.51 -23.60
CA LEU A 154 -6.76 9.26 -23.75
C LEU A 154 -6.20 9.77 -22.42
N ASN A 155 -7.05 10.27 -21.52
CA ASN A 155 -6.60 10.98 -20.31
C ASN A 155 -6.70 10.15 -19.01
N GLN A 156 -7.47 9.04 -19.00
CA GLN A 156 -7.75 8.27 -17.77
C GLN A 156 -6.48 7.79 -17.06
N THR A 157 -5.49 7.32 -17.81
CA THR A 157 -4.22 6.83 -17.24
C THR A 157 -3.45 7.98 -16.58
N ALA A 158 -3.34 9.12 -17.26
CA ALA A 158 -2.65 10.29 -16.73
C ALA A 158 -3.32 10.81 -15.44
N ILE A 159 -4.64 10.95 -15.44
CA ILE A 159 -5.39 11.41 -14.25
C ILE A 159 -5.26 10.42 -13.09
N THR A 160 -5.34 9.11 -13.37
CA THR A 160 -5.13 8.09 -12.34
C THR A 160 -3.71 8.19 -11.75
N MET A 161 -2.69 8.33 -12.61
CA MET A 161 -1.30 8.43 -12.15
C MET A 161 -1.02 9.74 -11.41
N MET A 162 -1.69 10.84 -11.75
CA MET A 162 -1.64 12.09 -10.97
C MET A 162 -2.21 11.89 -9.57
N LEU A 163 -3.38 11.26 -9.44
CA LEU A 163 -3.97 10.92 -8.13
C LEU A 163 -3.04 9.98 -7.34
N MET A 164 -2.55 8.92 -7.96
CA MET A 164 -1.61 7.99 -7.32
C MET A 164 -0.31 8.70 -6.90
N GLY A 165 0.20 9.63 -7.70
CA GLY A 165 1.36 10.45 -7.35
C GLY A 165 1.12 11.29 -6.10
N MET A 166 -0.04 11.94 -5.97
CA MET A 166 -0.38 12.71 -4.78
C MET A 166 -0.39 11.85 -3.52
N ILE A 167 -1.02 10.67 -3.55
CA ILE A 167 -1.15 9.81 -2.37
C ILE A 167 0.12 8.99 -2.09
N ASN A 168 0.81 8.49 -3.11
CA ASN A 168 1.99 7.64 -2.91
C ASN A 168 3.22 8.42 -2.42
N TRP A 169 3.34 9.72 -2.75
CA TRP A 169 4.51 10.51 -2.36
C TRP A 169 4.53 10.92 -0.88
N THR A 170 3.46 10.62 -0.13
CA THR A 170 3.30 10.98 1.29
C THR A 170 4.42 10.44 2.16
N PHE A 171 4.98 9.25 1.85
CA PHE A 171 6.04 8.63 2.66
C PHE A 171 7.32 9.48 2.75
N THR A 172 7.53 10.45 1.87
CA THR A 172 8.73 11.30 1.85
C THR A 172 8.65 12.48 2.82
N TRP A 173 7.45 12.95 3.15
CA TRP A 173 7.28 14.20 3.87
C TRP A 173 6.15 14.22 4.92
N LEU A 174 5.09 13.42 4.75
CA LEU A 174 3.96 13.39 5.67
C LEU A 174 4.27 12.40 6.81
N GLN A 175 4.38 12.94 8.03
CA GLN A 175 4.74 12.13 9.18
C GLN A 175 3.54 11.89 10.09
N PRO A 176 3.32 10.64 10.57
CA PRO A 176 2.32 10.36 11.60
C PRO A 176 2.53 11.26 12.83
N GLY A 177 1.46 11.91 13.29
CA GLY A 177 1.53 12.85 14.42
C GLY A 177 2.16 14.21 14.09
N GLY A 178 2.46 14.51 12.81
CA GLY A 178 2.94 15.81 12.36
C GLY A 178 1.84 16.88 12.36
N ALA A 179 2.19 18.09 11.89
CA ALA A 179 1.28 19.25 11.86
C ALA A 179 0.06 19.02 10.93
N MET A 180 0.16 18.14 9.95
CA MET A 180 -0.92 17.72 9.06
C MET A 180 -1.19 16.23 9.26
N SER A 181 -2.44 15.87 9.53
CA SER A 181 -2.83 14.47 9.60
C SER A 181 -3.05 13.87 8.21
N TYR A 182 -2.98 12.54 8.10
CA TYR A 182 -3.34 11.83 6.86
C TYR A 182 -4.80 12.07 6.45
N ALA A 183 -5.69 12.26 7.42
CA ALA A 183 -7.09 12.60 7.17
C ALA A 183 -7.26 14.00 6.57
N ASP A 184 -6.53 15.00 7.09
CA ASP A 184 -6.55 16.36 6.53
C ASP A 184 -5.96 16.37 5.12
N PHE A 185 -4.86 15.66 4.90
CA PHE A 185 -4.26 15.51 3.58
C PHE A 185 -5.21 14.83 2.59
N ALA A 186 -5.95 13.80 3.01
CA ALA A 186 -6.99 13.18 2.18
C ALA A 186 -8.04 14.21 1.74
N GLY A 187 -8.45 15.10 2.64
CA GLY A 187 -9.35 16.20 2.32
C GLY A 187 -8.79 17.15 1.25
N LEU A 188 -7.49 17.48 1.32
CA LEU A 188 -6.82 18.30 0.31
C LEU A 188 -6.74 17.60 -1.05
N VAL A 189 -6.36 16.33 -1.08
CA VAL A 189 -6.30 15.52 -2.31
C VAL A 189 -7.68 15.48 -2.98
N ILE A 190 -8.72 15.23 -2.22
CA ILE A 190 -10.11 15.20 -2.71
C ILE A 190 -10.52 16.59 -3.25
N ALA A 191 -10.23 17.65 -2.52
CA ALA A 191 -10.56 19.01 -2.96
C ALA A 191 -9.82 19.42 -4.26
N MET A 192 -8.56 19.03 -4.40
CA MET A 192 -7.79 19.23 -5.63
C MET A 192 -8.34 18.40 -6.79
N LEU A 193 -8.70 17.15 -6.55
CA LEU A 193 -9.28 16.29 -7.57
C LEU A 193 -10.62 16.86 -8.08
N GLU A 194 -11.51 17.25 -7.17
CA GLU A 194 -12.84 17.81 -7.51
C GLU A 194 -12.72 19.09 -8.34
N ARG A 195 -11.88 20.01 -7.90
CA ARG A 195 -11.70 21.30 -8.57
C ARG A 195 -10.88 21.19 -9.86
N GLY A 196 -9.85 20.34 -9.86
CA GLY A 196 -9.01 20.10 -11.02
C GLY A 196 -9.77 19.43 -12.16
N LEU A 197 -10.57 18.40 -11.88
CA LEU A 197 -11.37 17.70 -12.89
C LEU A 197 -12.47 18.58 -13.48
N GLY A 198 -12.95 19.59 -12.75
CA GLY A 198 -13.86 20.61 -13.29
C GLY A 198 -13.29 21.38 -14.49
N GLY A 199 -11.96 21.56 -14.54
CA GLY A 199 -11.25 22.22 -15.63
C GLY A 199 -10.80 21.30 -16.77
N VAL A 200 -10.93 19.99 -16.62
CA VAL A 200 -10.54 19.02 -17.69
C VAL A 200 -11.57 19.06 -18.81
N VAL A 201 -11.13 19.44 -20.00
CA VAL A 201 -11.96 19.38 -21.22
C VAL A 201 -11.78 18.00 -21.82
N PRO A 202 -12.87 17.23 -22.07
CA PRO A 202 -12.80 15.96 -22.80
C PRO A 202 -12.27 16.24 -24.21
N SER A 203 -11.20 15.56 -24.59
CA SER A 203 -10.63 15.58 -25.95
C SER A 203 -11.25 14.51 -26.81
#